data_308f94ea93cf526faaf401ec7cdbe744
#
_entry.id   308f94ea93cf526faaf401ec7cdbe744
#
_cell.length_a   1.000
_cell.length_b   1.000
_cell.length_c   1.000
_cell.angle_alpha   90.00
_cell.angle_beta   90.00
_cell.angle_gamma   90.00
#
_symmetry.space_group_name_H-M   'P 1'
#
loop_
_entity.id
_entity.type
_entity.pdbx_description
1 polymer ?
#
loop_
_entity_poly.entity_id
_entity_poly.type
_entity_poly.pdbx_seq_one_letter_code
_entity_poly.pdbx_strand_id
1 'polypeptide(L)'
;MRTASTPSPDSGEHTMNTPHSHAARLTQLALLTAVALILFLVEAQIPPLVAIPGVKLGLANIITLVTFYLYGRRDALMVLLVRIFLGSVFSGQMLMLLFSLSGGLFCYAVCALLYPRIPLKKLWLLSMIGAVCHNIGQILAAILVLGTADVIWYLPALLISGLISGCFTGLVAGAVLARLPRA
;
A
#
# COMPACT_ATOMS: atom_id res chain seq x y z
N MET A 1 55.59 -25.18 42.07
CA MET A 1 55.22 -24.72 40.70
C MET A 1 53.73 -24.51 40.69
N ARG A 2 53.28 -23.23 40.84
CA ARG A 2 51.84 -22.83 40.86
C ARG A 2 51.53 -22.32 39.46
N THR A 3 50.64 -22.98 38.77
CA THR A 3 50.06 -22.51 37.50
C THR A 3 48.91 -21.58 37.81
N ALA A 4 49.07 -20.32 37.43
CA ALA A 4 48.04 -19.31 37.51
C ALA A 4 46.97 -19.55 36.43
N SER A 5 45.71 -19.74 36.85
CA SER A 5 44.56 -19.74 35.97
C SER A 5 44.17 -18.32 35.64
N THR A 6 44.26 -17.93 34.39
CA THR A 6 43.68 -16.68 33.84
C THR A 6 42.17 -16.74 33.82
N PRO A 7 41.46 -15.71 34.30
CA PRO A 7 40.02 -15.65 34.14
C PRO A 7 39.71 -15.25 32.69
N SER A 8 38.79 -16.00 32.05
CA SER A 8 38.18 -15.64 30.78
C SER A 8 37.35 -14.39 30.90
N PRO A 9 37.40 -13.43 29.95
CA PRO A 9 36.49 -12.31 29.94
C PRO A 9 35.10 -12.82 29.53
N ASP A 10 34.20 -12.74 30.48
CA ASP A 10 32.76 -12.90 30.31
C ASP A 10 32.28 -11.83 29.33
N SER A 11 32.17 -12.18 28.07
CA SER A 11 31.53 -11.34 27.05
C SER A 11 30.00 -11.42 27.25
N GLY A 12 29.53 -10.69 28.25
CA GLY A 12 28.12 -10.36 28.37
C GLY A 12 27.69 -9.58 27.13
N GLU A 13 27.33 -10.29 26.08
CA GLU A 13 26.58 -9.73 24.95
C GLU A 13 25.18 -9.35 25.46
N HIS A 14 25.11 -8.21 26.14
CA HIS A 14 23.88 -7.48 26.29
C HIS A 14 23.42 -7.11 24.86
N THR A 15 22.60 -7.97 24.26
CA THR A 15 21.73 -7.56 23.15
C THR A 15 20.84 -6.44 23.70
N MET A 16 21.32 -5.22 23.59
CA MET A 16 20.55 -4.03 23.85
C MET A 16 19.44 -3.99 22.80
N ASN A 17 18.28 -4.48 23.21
CA ASN A 17 17.03 -4.30 22.52
C ASN A 17 16.69 -2.80 22.59
N THR A 18 17.34 -2.01 21.75
CA THR A 18 17.33 -0.54 21.83
C THR A 18 15.95 -0.03 21.42
N PRO A 19 15.34 0.87 22.21
CA PRO A 19 14.09 1.55 21.85
C PRO A 19 14.18 2.32 20.52
N HIS A 20 15.39 2.55 20.01
CA HIS A 20 15.66 3.14 18.70
C HIS A 20 15.05 2.35 17.52
N SER A 21 14.85 1.04 17.64
CA SER A 21 14.28 0.24 16.54
C SER A 21 12.80 0.55 16.29
N HIS A 22 12.00 0.74 17.35
CA HIS A 22 10.57 1.07 17.24
C HIS A 22 10.36 2.51 16.73
N ALA A 23 11.13 3.48 17.23
CA ALA A 23 11.07 4.86 16.79
C ALA A 23 11.49 4.99 15.31
N ALA A 24 12.57 4.33 14.91
CA ALA A 24 13.02 4.31 13.51
C ALA A 24 11.96 3.73 12.57
N ARG A 25 11.35 2.59 12.96
CA ARG A 25 10.26 1.98 12.18
C ARG A 25 9.06 2.91 12.04
N LEU A 26 8.64 3.55 13.13
CA LEU A 26 7.54 4.50 13.11
C LEU A 26 7.82 5.69 12.18
N THR A 27 9.04 6.24 12.24
CA THR A 27 9.49 7.33 11.37
C THR A 27 9.45 6.91 9.90
N GLN A 28 9.89 5.70 9.57
CA GLN A 28 9.86 5.18 8.20
C GLN A 28 8.42 4.99 7.69
N LEU A 29 7.52 4.46 8.53
CA LEU A 29 6.11 4.33 8.17
C LEU A 29 5.42 5.68 8.00
N ALA A 30 5.74 6.66 8.85
CA ALA A 30 5.25 8.03 8.71
C ALA A 30 5.74 8.68 7.40
N LEU A 31 7.02 8.49 7.04
CA LEU A 31 7.58 8.97 5.79
C LEU A 31 6.89 8.31 4.58
N LEU A 32 6.71 6.99 4.60
CA LEU A 32 6.00 6.27 3.54
C LEU A 32 4.55 6.75 3.40
N THR A 33 3.87 7.00 4.53
CA THR A 33 2.51 7.55 4.54
C THR A 33 2.47 8.96 3.94
N ALA A 34 3.44 9.81 4.28
CA ALA A 34 3.55 11.16 3.72
C ALA A 34 3.78 11.12 2.21
N VAL A 35 4.68 10.26 1.73
CA VAL A 35 4.93 10.09 0.29
C VAL A 35 3.68 9.56 -0.42
N ALA A 36 2.97 8.58 0.17
CA ALA A 36 1.73 8.05 -0.39
C ALA A 36 0.64 9.13 -0.47
N LEU A 37 0.56 10.00 0.53
CA LEU A 37 -0.39 11.12 0.55
C LEU A 37 -0.05 12.17 -0.51
N ILE A 38 1.22 12.54 -0.64
CA ILE A 38 1.68 13.47 -1.69
C ILE A 38 1.34 12.91 -3.07
N LEU A 39 1.65 11.65 -3.33
CA LEU A 39 1.30 11.00 -4.60
C LEU A 39 -0.21 10.99 -4.86
N PHE A 40 -1.00 10.75 -3.83
CA PHE A 40 -2.47 10.82 -3.92
C PHE A 40 -2.96 12.23 -4.26
N LEU A 41 -2.43 13.27 -3.60
CA LEU A 41 -2.80 14.66 -3.84
C LEU A 41 -2.35 15.15 -5.23
N VAL A 42 -1.15 14.76 -5.66
CA VAL A 42 -0.65 15.05 -7.02
C VAL A 42 -1.54 14.37 -8.05
N GLU A 43 -1.88 13.09 -7.85
CA GLU A 43 -2.77 12.36 -8.74
C GLU A 43 -4.17 13.02 -8.82
N ALA A 44 -4.66 13.55 -7.70
CA ALA A 44 -5.96 14.27 -7.65
C ALA A 44 -5.96 15.59 -8.44
N GLN A 45 -4.79 16.19 -8.72
CA GLN A 45 -4.65 17.39 -9.54
C GLN A 45 -4.61 17.08 -11.04
N ILE A 46 -4.33 15.83 -11.41
CA ILE A 46 -4.27 15.42 -12.82
C ILE A 46 -5.70 15.27 -13.31
N PRO A 47 -6.10 16.00 -14.39
CA PRO A 47 -7.42 15.79 -14.96
C PRO A 47 -7.56 14.33 -15.41
N PRO A 48 -8.75 13.72 -15.26
CA PRO A 48 -8.94 12.34 -15.61
C PRO A 48 -8.57 12.09 -17.09
N LEU A 49 -7.65 11.17 -17.33
CA LEU A 49 -7.19 10.79 -18.67
C LEU A 49 -8.35 10.29 -19.56
N VAL A 50 -9.39 9.80 -18.93
CA VAL A 50 -10.64 9.36 -19.57
C VAL A 50 -11.78 10.00 -18.78
N ALA A 51 -12.80 10.51 -19.48
CA ALA A 51 -13.96 11.17 -18.86
C ALA A 51 -14.88 10.16 -18.10
N ILE A 52 -14.30 9.16 -17.48
CA ILE A 52 -14.98 8.14 -16.68
C ILE A 52 -14.67 8.39 -15.21
N PRO A 53 -15.68 8.64 -14.37
CA PRO A 53 -15.49 8.82 -12.93
C PRO A 53 -14.81 7.60 -12.30
N GLY A 54 -13.83 7.85 -11.44
CA GLY A 54 -13.14 6.78 -10.70
C GLY A 54 -11.88 6.21 -11.36
N VAL A 55 -11.58 6.53 -12.62
CA VAL A 55 -10.32 6.13 -13.27
C VAL A 55 -9.19 6.96 -12.68
N LYS A 56 -8.28 6.27 -11.96
CA LYS A 56 -7.07 6.85 -11.36
C LYS A 56 -5.86 5.99 -11.69
N LEU A 57 -4.68 6.60 -11.76
CA LEU A 57 -3.42 5.89 -12.00
C LEU A 57 -3.02 4.97 -10.83
N GLY A 58 -3.49 5.28 -9.62
CA GLY A 58 -3.22 4.49 -8.42
C GLY A 58 -1.78 4.63 -7.91
N LEU A 59 -1.12 5.77 -8.15
CA LEU A 59 0.27 6.02 -7.75
C LEU A 59 0.49 5.78 -6.25
N ALA A 60 -0.47 6.16 -5.41
CA ALA A 60 -0.40 5.94 -3.98
C ALA A 60 -0.40 4.45 -3.59
N ASN A 61 -0.93 3.55 -4.43
CA ASN A 61 -0.92 2.11 -4.18
C ASN A 61 0.48 1.50 -4.32
N ILE A 62 1.40 2.15 -5.06
CA ILE A 62 2.81 1.77 -5.13
C ILE A 62 3.39 1.67 -3.73
N ILE A 63 3.17 2.70 -2.89
CA ILE A 63 3.70 2.75 -1.53
C ILE A 63 3.06 1.67 -0.66
N THR A 64 1.77 1.39 -0.81
CA THR A 64 1.11 0.31 -0.08
C THR A 64 1.74 -1.05 -0.41
N LEU A 65 2.03 -1.34 -1.70
CA LEU A 65 2.71 -2.56 -2.12
C LEU A 65 4.14 -2.64 -1.58
N VAL A 66 4.89 -1.54 -1.64
CA VAL A 66 6.25 -1.44 -1.08
C VAL A 66 6.21 -1.73 0.41
N THR A 67 5.26 -1.13 1.15
CA THR A 67 5.10 -1.36 2.59
C THR A 67 4.75 -2.82 2.90
N PHE A 68 3.94 -3.49 2.08
CA PHE A 68 3.64 -4.91 2.24
C PHE A 68 4.90 -5.78 2.25
N TYR A 69 5.83 -5.51 1.33
CA TYR A 69 7.04 -6.32 1.17
C TYR A 69 8.15 -5.95 2.16
N LEU A 70 8.22 -4.70 2.62
CA LEU A 70 9.25 -4.25 3.58
C LEU A 70 8.85 -4.49 5.03
N TYR A 71 7.59 -4.20 5.39
CA TYR A 71 7.15 -4.15 6.79
C TYR A 71 6.03 -5.15 7.11
N GLY A 72 5.46 -5.78 6.09
CA GLY A 72 4.42 -6.79 6.24
C GLY A 72 3.00 -6.21 6.29
N ARG A 73 2.04 -7.12 6.58
CA ARG A 73 0.60 -6.82 6.45
C ARG A 73 0.12 -5.72 7.37
N ARG A 74 0.47 -5.77 8.66
CA ARG A 74 -0.07 -4.84 9.66
C ARG A 74 0.30 -3.39 9.33
N ASP A 75 1.54 -3.15 9.00
CA ASP A 75 2.04 -1.81 8.68
C ASP A 75 1.48 -1.30 7.35
N ALA A 76 1.34 -2.18 6.35
CA ALA A 76 0.69 -1.83 5.10
C ALA A 76 -0.78 -1.42 5.29
N LEU A 77 -1.51 -2.08 6.21
CA LEU A 77 -2.87 -1.67 6.56
C LEU A 77 -2.90 -0.30 7.24
N MET A 78 -1.99 -0.06 8.19
CA MET A 78 -1.90 1.22 8.88
C MET A 78 -1.61 2.36 7.89
N VAL A 79 -0.61 2.21 7.02
CA VAL A 79 -0.28 3.18 5.98
C VAL A 79 -1.46 3.43 5.05
N LEU A 80 -2.16 2.36 4.63
CA LEU A 80 -3.35 2.46 3.78
C LEU A 80 -4.46 3.28 4.45
N LEU A 81 -4.82 2.94 5.70
CA LEU A 81 -5.92 3.60 6.42
C LEU A 81 -5.61 5.08 6.71
N VAL A 82 -4.40 5.36 7.22
CA VAL A 82 -3.98 6.74 7.51
C VAL A 82 -3.96 7.57 6.23
N ARG A 83 -3.42 7.04 5.14
CA ARG A 83 -3.41 7.72 3.84
C ARG A 83 -4.83 8.02 3.33
N ILE A 84 -5.75 7.05 3.39
CA ILE A 84 -7.13 7.25 2.92
C ILE A 84 -7.83 8.32 3.76
N PHE A 85 -7.69 8.25 5.08
CA PHE A 85 -8.29 9.23 5.98
C PHE A 85 -7.75 10.64 5.71
N LEU A 86 -6.43 10.82 5.75
CA LEU A 86 -5.81 12.12 5.49
C LEU A 86 -6.10 12.62 4.07
N GLY A 87 -6.07 11.74 3.07
CA GLY A 87 -6.37 12.09 1.69
C GLY A 87 -7.78 12.62 1.52
N SER A 88 -8.78 12.05 2.20
CA SER A 88 -10.17 12.53 2.15
C SER A 88 -10.35 13.86 2.90
N VAL A 89 -9.64 14.04 4.03
CA VAL A 89 -9.66 15.31 4.78
C VAL A 89 -9.04 16.43 3.94
N PHE A 90 -7.86 16.21 3.36
CA PHE A 90 -7.17 17.22 2.55
C PHE A 90 -7.87 17.52 1.21
N SER A 91 -8.57 16.54 0.64
CA SER A 91 -9.35 16.77 -0.60
C SER A 91 -10.71 17.42 -0.33
N GLY A 92 -11.15 17.49 0.92
CA GLY A 92 -12.47 18.02 1.29
C GLY A 92 -13.66 17.17 0.82
N GLN A 93 -13.41 15.95 0.35
CA GLN A 93 -14.42 15.06 -0.24
C GLN A 93 -14.70 13.83 0.63
N MET A 94 -15.63 13.96 1.56
CA MET A 94 -15.99 12.86 2.47
C MET A 94 -16.57 11.62 1.76
N LEU A 95 -17.29 11.79 0.65
CA LEU A 95 -17.74 10.66 -0.16
C LEU A 95 -16.58 9.87 -0.74
N MET A 96 -15.46 10.52 -1.06
CA MET A 96 -14.26 9.86 -1.54
C MET A 96 -13.64 8.94 -0.48
N LEU A 97 -13.86 9.23 0.81
CA LEU A 97 -13.44 8.34 1.91
C LEU A 97 -14.09 6.96 1.77
N LEU A 98 -15.43 6.92 1.58
CA LEU A 98 -16.18 5.66 1.48
C LEU A 98 -15.73 4.83 0.28
N PHE A 99 -15.58 5.45 -0.89
CA PHE A 99 -15.12 4.76 -2.10
C PHE A 99 -13.67 4.28 -1.97
N SER A 100 -12.79 5.11 -1.44
CA SER A 100 -11.39 4.75 -1.25
C SER A 100 -11.19 3.70 -0.17
N LEU A 101 -11.99 3.73 0.90
CA LEU A 101 -11.94 2.76 1.98
C LEU A 101 -12.43 1.39 1.50
N SER A 102 -13.59 1.34 0.84
CA SER A 102 -14.13 0.10 0.27
C SER A 102 -13.16 -0.51 -0.73
N GLY A 103 -12.75 0.24 -1.77
CA GLY A 103 -11.79 -0.24 -2.75
C GLY A 103 -10.45 -0.62 -2.13
N GLY A 104 -9.92 0.21 -1.22
CA GLY A 104 -8.66 -0.03 -0.54
C GLY A 104 -8.66 -1.29 0.32
N LEU A 105 -9.72 -1.54 1.08
CA LEU A 105 -9.85 -2.74 1.91
C LEU A 105 -10.00 -4.02 1.06
N PHE A 106 -10.78 -3.98 -0.03
CA PHE A 106 -10.87 -5.10 -0.97
C PHE A 106 -9.51 -5.42 -1.60
N CYS A 107 -8.82 -4.41 -2.11
CA CYS A 107 -7.46 -4.55 -2.64
C CYS A 107 -6.51 -5.12 -1.57
N TYR A 108 -6.53 -4.55 -0.37
CA TYR A 108 -5.68 -4.98 0.74
C TYR A 108 -5.95 -6.45 1.10
N ALA A 109 -7.21 -6.86 1.27
CA ALA A 109 -7.57 -8.22 1.66
C ALA A 109 -7.03 -9.25 0.67
N VAL A 110 -7.22 -9.00 -0.64
CA VAL A 110 -6.75 -9.89 -1.70
C VAL A 110 -5.23 -9.88 -1.78
N CYS A 111 -4.59 -8.72 -1.70
CA CYS A 111 -3.13 -8.64 -1.68
C CYS A 111 -2.54 -9.32 -0.45
N ALA A 112 -3.13 -9.17 0.73
CA ALA A 112 -2.69 -9.83 1.96
C ALA A 112 -2.82 -11.36 1.90
N LEU A 113 -3.80 -11.88 1.18
CA LEU A 113 -4.00 -13.31 0.97
C LEU A 113 -3.00 -13.89 -0.04
N LEU A 114 -2.76 -13.17 -1.13
CA LEU A 114 -1.97 -13.65 -2.27
C LEU A 114 -0.48 -13.35 -2.15
N TYR A 115 -0.10 -12.27 -1.46
CA TYR A 115 1.30 -11.81 -1.34
C TYR A 115 2.28 -12.91 -0.91
N PRO A 116 1.96 -13.85 0.02
CA PRO A 116 2.92 -14.89 0.41
C PRO A 116 3.18 -15.93 -0.69
N ARG A 117 2.26 -16.01 -1.68
CA ARG A 117 2.33 -17.00 -2.77
C ARG A 117 2.92 -16.42 -4.05
N ILE A 118 2.96 -15.10 -4.17
CA ILE A 118 3.43 -14.42 -5.37
C ILE A 118 4.85 -13.89 -5.14
N PRO A 119 5.85 -14.40 -5.88
CA PRO A 119 7.23 -13.93 -5.74
C PRO A 119 7.36 -12.47 -6.22
N LEU A 120 8.35 -11.75 -5.68
CA LEU A 120 8.61 -10.34 -6.00
C LEU A 120 8.71 -10.07 -7.51
N LYS A 121 9.27 -11.01 -8.27
CA LYS A 121 9.36 -10.92 -9.75
C LYS A 121 8.00 -10.82 -10.44
N LYS A 122 6.93 -11.29 -9.80
CA LYS A 122 5.55 -11.24 -10.30
C LYS A 122 4.68 -10.23 -9.56
N LEU A 123 5.29 -9.22 -8.93
CA LEU A 123 4.57 -8.19 -8.18
C LEU A 123 3.56 -7.42 -9.06
N TRP A 124 3.87 -7.25 -10.35
CA TRP A 124 2.95 -6.66 -11.32
C TRP A 124 1.61 -7.42 -11.40
N LEU A 125 1.63 -8.76 -11.33
CA LEU A 125 0.43 -9.58 -11.33
C LEU A 125 -0.40 -9.36 -10.05
N LEU A 126 0.26 -9.34 -8.88
CA LEU A 126 -0.41 -9.04 -7.60
C LEU A 126 -1.08 -7.66 -7.64
N SER A 127 -0.38 -6.67 -8.20
CA SER A 127 -0.88 -5.31 -8.34
C SER A 127 -2.09 -5.22 -9.27
N MET A 128 -2.07 -5.93 -10.41
CA MET A 128 -3.22 -6.01 -11.33
C MET A 128 -4.46 -6.61 -10.66
N ILE A 129 -4.28 -7.74 -9.96
CA ILE A 129 -5.38 -8.38 -9.21
C ILE A 129 -5.91 -7.42 -8.14
N GLY A 130 -5.00 -6.78 -7.39
CA GLY A 130 -5.37 -5.78 -6.40
C GLY A 130 -6.14 -4.59 -6.96
N ALA A 131 -5.75 -4.08 -8.13
CA ALA A 131 -6.43 -2.98 -8.80
C ALA A 131 -7.84 -3.36 -9.30
N VAL A 132 -8.01 -4.57 -9.82
CA VAL A 132 -9.33 -5.11 -10.18
C VAL A 132 -10.23 -5.19 -8.95
N CYS A 133 -9.74 -5.76 -7.85
CA CYS A 133 -10.48 -5.85 -6.60
C CYS A 133 -10.80 -4.47 -6.01
N HIS A 134 -9.89 -3.51 -6.14
CA HIS A 134 -10.12 -2.13 -5.74
C HIS A 134 -11.31 -1.52 -6.48
N ASN A 135 -11.34 -1.65 -7.80
CA ASN A 135 -12.42 -1.11 -8.62
C ASN A 135 -13.77 -1.80 -8.33
N ILE A 136 -13.75 -3.11 -8.09
CA ILE A 136 -14.97 -3.84 -7.66
C ILE A 136 -15.46 -3.27 -6.32
N GLY A 137 -14.58 -3.09 -5.33
CA GLY A 137 -14.94 -2.50 -4.04
C GLY A 137 -15.50 -1.07 -4.17
N GLN A 138 -14.96 -0.26 -5.08
CA GLN A 138 -15.48 1.09 -5.35
C GLN A 138 -16.89 1.07 -5.97
N ILE A 139 -17.14 0.18 -6.93
CA ILE A 139 -18.47 0.04 -7.55
C ILE A 139 -19.49 -0.45 -6.52
N LEU A 140 -19.15 -1.41 -5.67
CA LEU A 140 -20.03 -1.85 -4.59
C LEU A 140 -20.39 -0.70 -3.64
N ALA A 141 -19.41 0.11 -3.24
CA ALA A 141 -19.69 1.29 -2.43
C ALA A 141 -20.55 2.32 -3.18
N ALA A 142 -20.33 2.51 -4.48
CA ALA A 142 -21.11 3.42 -5.29
C ALA A 142 -22.58 2.98 -5.39
N ILE A 143 -22.86 1.70 -5.60
CA ILE A 143 -24.21 1.15 -5.62
C ILE A 143 -24.93 1.40 -4.27
N LEU A 144 -24.22 1.15 -3.15
CA LEU A 144 -24.77 1.36 -1.81
C LEU A 144 -25.08 2.84 -1.52
N VAL A 145 -24.22 3.74 -1.95
CA VAL A 145 -24.36 5.19 -1.68
C VAL A 145 -25.39 5.83 -2.59
N LEU A 146 -25.40 5.48 -3.87
CA LEU A 146 -26.27 6.07 -4.87
C LEU A 146 -27.66 5.39 -4.95
N GLY A 147 -27.80 4.20 -4.38
CA GLY A 147 -29.05 3.43 -4.40
C GLY A 147 -29.48 2.94 -5.79
N THR A 148 -28.56 2.98 -6.79
CA THR A 148 -28.82 2.51 -8.14
C THR A 148 -27.75 1.55 -8.63
N ALA A 149 -28.14 0.53 -9.38
CA ALA A 149 -27.24 -0.45 -9.99
C ALA A 149 -26.67 0.05 -11.35
N ASP A 150 -27.11 1.18 -11.87
CA ASP A 150 -26.67 1.71 -13.17
C ASP A 150 -25.16 1.99 -13.21
N VAL A 151 -24.55 2.21 -12.04
CA VAL A 151 -23.10 2.40 -11.89
C VAL A 151 -22.32 1.17 -12.39
N ILE A 152 -22.94 0.00 -12.48
CA ILE A 152 -22.27 -1.23 -12.93
C ILE A 152 -21.81 -1.14 -14.40
N TRP A 153 -22.45 -0.28 -15.20
CA TRP A 153 -22.05 -0.06 -16.59
C TRP A 153 -20.67 0.58 -16.73
N TYR A 154 -20.15 1.23 -15.68
CA TYR A 154 -18.78 1.76 -15.67
C TYR A 154 -17.73 0.68 -15.32
N LEU A 155 -18.17 -0.48 -14.77
CA LEU A 155 -17.26 -1.53 -14.32
C LEU A 155 -16.30 -2.05 -15.42
N PRO A 156 -16.74 -2.35 -16.66
CA PRO A 156 -15.82 -2.85 -17.69
C PRO A 156 -14.68 -1.86 -17.99
N ALA A 157 -14.99 -0.59 -18.10
CA ALA A 157 -13.99 0.45 -18.32
C ALA A 157 -13.03 0.62 -17.12
N LEU A 158 -13.56 0.56 -15.90
CA LEU A 158 -12.76 0.59 -14.67
C LEU A 158 -11.86 -0.63 -14.55
N LEU A 159 -12.32 -1.82 -14.95
CA LEU A 159 -11.49 -3.03 -14.92
C LEU A 159 -10.33 -2.93 -15.92
N ILE A 160 -10.57 -2.48 -17.14
CA ILE A 160 -9.52 -2.30 -18.16
C ILE A 160 -8.50 -1.27 -17.67
N SER A 161 -8.95 -0.11 -17.19
CA SER A 161 -8.06 0.92 -16.65
C SER A 161 -7.29 0.42 -15.42
N GLY A 162 -7.94 -0.35 -14.54
CA GLY A 162 -7.33 -0.96 -13.36
C GLY A 162 -6.25 -1.99 -13.73
N LEU A 163 -6.44 -2.79 -14.76
CA LEU A 163 -5.43 -3.72 -15.26
C LEU A 163 -4.19 -2.97 -15.75
N ILE A 164 -4.38 -1.91 -16.53
CA ILE A 164 -3.27 -1.10 -17.06
C ILE A 164 -2.54 -0.38 -15.93
N SER A 165 -3.27 0.33 -15.07
CA SER A 165 -2.67 1.06 -13.95
C SER A 165 -2.04 0.10 -12.93
N GLY A 166 -2.67 -1.04 -12.65
CA GLY A 166 -2.15 -2.08 -11.76
C GLY A 166 -0.85 -2.70 -12.29
N CYS A 167 -0.76 -2.94 -13.61
CA CYS A 167 0.48 -3.40 -14.23
C CYS A 167 1.59 -2.36 -14.04
N PHE A 168 1.33 -1.11 -14.37
CA PHE A 168 2.28 -0.01 -14.20
C PHE A 168 2.74 0.15 -12.75
N THR A 169 1.81 0.26 -11.80
CA THR A 169 2.12 0.44 -10.37
C THR A 169 2.89 -0.75 -9.81
N GLY A 170 2.57 -1.97 -10.24
CA GLY A 170 3.28 -3.18 -9.84
C GLY A 170 4.70 -3.27 -10.38
N LEU A 171 4.93 -2.83 -11.63
CA LEU A 171 6.28 -2.74 -12.21
C LEU A 171 7.12 -1.70 -11.47
N VAL A 172 6.57 -0.52 -11.21
CA VAL A 172 7.27 0.55 -10.47
C VAL A 172 7.57 0.09 -9.03
N ALA A 173 6.61 -0.49 -8.32
CA ALA A 173 6.83 -1.03 -6.98
C ALA A 173 7.93 -2.11 -6.97
N GLY A 174 7.94 -3.00 -7.97
CA GLY A 174 8.98 -4.01 -8.14
C GLY A 174 10.36 -3.41 -8.39
N ALA A 175 10.46 -2.38 -9.23
CA ALA A 175 11.70 -1.66 -9.49
C ALA A 175 12.24 -0.95 -8.23
N VAL A 176 11.36 -0.33 -7.43
CA VAL A 176 11.71 0.30 -6.16
C VAL A 176 12.24 -0.74 -5.18
N LEU A 177 11.51 -1.84 -4.99
CA LEU A 177 11.90 -2.92 -4.07
C LEU A 177 13.18 -3.63 -4.47
N ALA A 178 13.50 -3.68 -5.76
CA ALA A 178 14.76 -4.26 -6.25
C ALA A 178 15.99 -3.40 -5.90
N ARG A 179 15.80 -2.10 -5.62
CA ARG A 179 16.87 -1.16 -5.27
C ARG A 179 17.00 -0.90 -3.77
N LEU A 180 16.00 -1.27 -2.99
CA LEU A 180 16.04 -1.13 -1.55
C LEU A 180 16.79 -2.31 -0.91
N PRO A 181 17.69 -2.04 0.06
CA PRO A 181 18.29 -3.12 0.84
C PRO A 181 17.17 -3.87 1.56
N ARG A 182 17.22 -5.19 1.49
CA ARG A 182 16.30 -6.04 2.27
C ARG A 182 16.63 -5.87 3.74
N ALA A 183 15.70 -5.34 4.51
CA ALA A 183 15.80 -5.26 5.96
C ALA A 183 15.71 -6.66 6.59
#